data_30fbf3301e91d0c4dde44cab28918967
#
_entry.id   30fbf3301e91d0c4dde44cab28918967
#
_cell.length_a   1.000
_cell.length_b   1.000
_cell.length_c   1.000
_cell.angle_alpha   90.00
_cell.angle_beta   90.00
_cell.angle_gamma   90.00
#
_symmetry.space_group_name_H-M   'P 1'
#
loop_
_entity.id
_entity.type
_entity.pdbx_description
1 polymer ?
#
loop_
_entity_poly.entity_id
_entity_poly.type
_entity_poly.pdbx_seq_one_letter_code
_entity_poly.pdbx_strand_id
1 'polypeptide(L)'
;MDSFTQPIAVPNTHRLIFTRNVFAPDNSVLADQLSPREPGGRARAVIFWDGGLEFAFPGIDRRIAAWFKAQEKRIELLTPPVSLPGGEIVKNDFQHLQRVWSVINDTKLCRHSFVIVLGGGAMLDMVGFGASTAHRGIPLVRLPTTSLSQGDGGIGVKNGINYFGKKNWLGAFSVPHAVINDLEFLQGLPERERRCGLI
;
A
#
# COMPACT_ATOMS: atom_id res chain seq x y z
N MET A 1 11.21 19.04 43.05
CA MET A 1 11.08 17.99 42.00
C MET A 1 11.72 18.54 40.76
N ASP A 2 12.81 17.94 40.33
CA ASP A 2 13.46 18.32 39.07
C ASP A 2 12.71 17.64 37.93
N SER A 3 12.31 18.41 36.89
CA SER A 3 11.67 17.91 35.69
C SER A 3 12.59 18.12 34.51
N PHE A 4 12.65 17.13 33.61
CA PHE A 4 13.40 17.23 32.36
C PHE A 4 12.44 17.11 31.18
N THR A 5 12.50 18.03 30.25
CA THR A 5 11.70 18.01 29.02
C THR A 5 12.61 18.08 27.81
N GLN A 6 12.49 17.09 26.91
CA GLN A 6 13.25 17.06 25.67
C GLN A 6 12.29 16.90 24.48
N PRO A 7 12.31 17.81 23.50
CA PRO A 7 11.58 17.63 22.25
C PRO A 7 12.22 16.50 21.41
N ILE A 8 11.38 15.66 20.82
CA ILE A 8 11.80 14.58 19.92
C ILE A 8 11.28 14.92 18.52
N ALA A 9 12.18 15.09 17.57
CA ALA A 9 11.84 15.26 16.16
C ALA A 9 12.13 13.97 15.40
N VAL A 10 11.12 13.43 14.69
CA VAL A 10 11.26 12.26 13.83
C VAL A 10 11.12 12.71 12.37
N PRO A 11 12.23 12.93 11.65
CA PRO A 11 12.16 13.36 10.26
C PRO A 11 11.59 12.25 9.38
N ASN A 12 10.64 12.62 8.53
CA ASN A 12 10.06 11.72 7.52
C ASN A 12 10.19 12.35 6.14
N THR A 13 10.37 11.52 5.12
CA THR A 13 10.34 11.93 3.71
C THR A 13 9.10 11.36 3.05
N HIS A 14 8.23 12.20 2.56
CA HIS A 14 7.05 11.79 1.79
C HIS A 14 7.37 11.89 0.29
N ARG A 15 7.17 10.78 -0.44
CA ARG A 15 7.42 10.69 -1.89
C ARG A 15 6.11 10.48 -2.61
N LEU A 16 5.74 11.41 -3.48
CA LEU A 16 4.61 11.28 -4.39
C LEU A 16 5.16 11.23 -5.82
N ILE A 17 4.84 10.16 -6.53
CA ILE A 17 5.38 9.86 -7.86
C ILE A 17 4.21 9.61 -8.80
N PHE A 18 4.30 10.12 -10.01
CA PHE A 18 3.30 9.89 -11.05
C PHE A 18 3.90 9.00 -12.16
N THR A 19 3.09 8.06 -12.62
CA THR A 19 3.49 7.14 -13.69
C THR A 19 2.28 6.73 -14.54
N ARG A 20 2.53 5.94 -15.56
CA ARG A 20 1.52 5.19 -16.31
C ARG A 20 1.98 3.75 -16.45
N ASN A 21 1.04 2.82 -16.26
CA ASN A 21 1.28 1.40 -16.44
C ASN A 21 2.44 0.88 -15.57
N VAL A 22 2.31 1.05 -14.25
CA VAL A 22 3.34 0.72 -13.25
C VAL A 22 3.82 -0.73 -13.33
N PHE A 23 2.99 -1.64 -13.81
CA PHE A 23 3.32 -3.05 -14.03
C PHE A 23 3.69 -3.38 -15.50
N ALA A 24 4.06 -2.39 -16.30
CA ALA A 24 4.69 -2.66 -17.60
C ALA A 24 6.12 -3.20 -17.37
N PRO A 25 6.60 -4.15 -18.22
CA PRO A 25 7.92 -4.77 -18.03
C PRO A 25 9.09 -3.78 -17.98
N ASP A 26 8.98 -2.67 -18.70
CA ASP A 26 9.98 -1.60 -18.80
C ASP A 26 9.79 -0.48 -17.77
N ASN A 27 8.71 -0.51 -16.98
CA ASN A 27 8.47 0.49 -15.95
C ASN A 27 9.19 0.12 -14.65
N SER A 28 10.23 0.88 -14.31
CA SER A 28 11.04 0.66 -13.11
C SER A 28 10.57 1.46 -11.89
N VAL A 29 9.59 2.34 -12.02
CA VAL A 29 9.19 3.31 -10.98
C VAL A 29 8.96 2.66 -9.62
N LEU A 30 8.20 1.57 -9.56
CA LEU A 30 7.98 0.85 -8.32
C LEU A 30 9.28 0.20 -7.81
N ALA A 31 10.05 -0.44 -8.68
CA ALA A 31 11.30 -1.10 -8.30
C ALA A 31 12.34 -0.12 -7.75
N ASP A 32 12.35 1.12 -8.24
CA ASP A 32 13.28 2.17 -7.81
C ASP A 32 12.96 2.70 -6.40
N GLN A 33 11.75 2.44 -5.88
CA GLN A 33 11.39 2.77 -4.51
C GLN A 33 11.75 1.66 -3.50
N LEU A 34 12.13 0.47 -3.97
CA LEU A 34 12.39 -0.68 -3.11
C LEU A 34 13.91 -0.92 -3.00
N SER A 35 14.48 -0.51 -1.88
CA SER A 35 15.91 -0.70 -1.62
C SER A 35 16.15 -2.00 -0.85
N PRO A 36 17.16 -2.81 -1.21
CA PRO A 36 17.54 -3.97 -0.42
C PRO A 36 18.14 -3.53 0.92
N ARG A 37 18.05 -4.41 1.92
CA ARG A 37 18.66 -4.19 3.23
C ARG A 37 20.19 -4.09 3.14
N GLU A 38 20.78 -4.89 2.27
CA GLU A 38 22.24 -4.99 2.11
C GLU A 38 22.61 -4.69 0.66
N PRO A 39 23.73 -4.00 0.42
CA PRO A 39 24.21 -3.75 -0.95
C PRO A 39 24.35 -5.07 -1.73
N GLY A 40 23.83 -5.10 -2.95
CA GLY A 40 23.83 -6.28 -3.82
C GLY A 40 22.76 -7.33 -3.49
N GLY A 41 21.99 -7.14 -2.42
CA GLY A 41 20.84 -7.99 -2.09
C GLY A 41 19.60 -7.66 -2.92
N ARG A 42 18.49 -8.34 -2.59
CA ARG A 42 17.16 -8.06 -3.15
C ARG A 42 16.26 -7.40 -2.11
N ALA A 43 15.44 -6.46 -2.53
CA ALA A 43 14.38 -5.93 -1.69
C ALA A 43 13.32 -7.02 -1.46
N ARG A 44 12.85 -7.19 -0.23
CA ARG A 44 11.83 -8.19 0.13
C ARG A 44 10.47 -7.51 0.24
N ALA A 45 9.48 -8.03 -0.46
CA ALA A 45 8.18 -7.40 -0.52
C ALA A 45 7.01 -8.41 -0.52
N VAL A 46 5.86 -7.95 -0.05
CA VAL A 46 4.54 -8.54 -0.32
C VAL A 46 3.64 -7.48 -0.94
N ILE A 47 2.67 -7.91 -1.74
CA ILE A 47 1.68 -7.01 -2.33
C ILE A 47 0.27 -7.49 -2.00
N PHE A 48 -0.55 -6.56 -1.50
CA PHE A 48 -1.99 -6.70 -1.34
C PHE A 48 -2.69 -5.88 -2.43
N TRP A 49 -3.74 -6.43 -3.02
CA TRP A 49 -4.48 -5.75 -4.07
C TRP A 49 -5.98 -5.90 -3.93
N ASP A 50 -6.71 -4.91 -4.37
CA ASP A 50 -8.17 -4.87 -4.36
C ASP A 50 -8.72 -5.79 -5.45
N GLY A 51 -9.35 -6.90 -5.04
CA GLY A 51 -9.92 -7.89 -5.97
C GLY A 51 -10.98 -7.33 -6.91
N GLY A 52 -11.60 -6.20 -6.57
CA GLY A 52 -12.52 -5.51 -7.46
C GLY A 52 -11.87 -4.95 -8.73
N LEU A 53 -10.55 -4.77 -8.71
CA LEU A 53 -9.82 -4.32 -9.90
C LEU A 53 -9.84 -5.34 -11.06
N GLU A 54 -10.11 -6.61 -10.78
CA GLU A 54 -10.23 -7.63 -11.82
C GLU A 54 -11.35 -7.32 -12.82
N PHE A 55 -12.43 -6.63 -12.39
CA PHE A 55 -13.51 -6.23 -13.28
C PHE A 55 -13.08 -5.14 -14.28
N ALA A 56 -12.28 -4.18 -13.82
CA ALA A 56 -11.84 -3.07 -14.65
C ALA A 56 -10.55 -3.40 -15.43
N PHE A 57 -9.72 -4.28 -14.88
CA PHE A 57 -8.42 -4.69 -15.43
C PHE A 57 -8.28 -6.21 -15.39
N PRO A 58 -8.96 -6.94 -16.28
CA PRO A 58 -8.92 -8.41 -16.31
C PRO A 58 -7.48 -8.95 -16.38
N GLY A 59 -7.14 -9.87 -15.49
CA GLY A 59 -5.80 -10.46 -15.40
C GLY A 59 -4.76 -9.56 -14.72
N ILE A 60 -5.20 -8.59 -13.92
CA ILE A 60 -4.28 -7.70 -13.17
C ILE A 60 -3.36 -8.50 -12.25
N ASP A 61 -3.85 -9.56 -11.61
CA ASP A 61 -3.08 -10.46 -10.76
C ASP A 61 -1.89 -11.07 -11.51
N ARG A 62 -2.11 -11.54 -12.75
CA ARG A 62 -1.08 -12.10 -13.62
C ARG A 62 -0.08 -11.03 -14.07
N ARG A 63 -0.56 -9.82 -14.36
CA ARG A 63 0.31 -8.67 -14.69
C ARG A 63 1.23 -8.33 -13.54
N ILE A 64 0.68 -8.25 -12.31
CA ILE A 64 1.47 -8.04 -11.10
C ILE A 64 2.52 -9.13 -10.95
N ALA A 65 2.13 -10.40 -11.01
CA ALA A 65 3.04 -11.53 -10.85
C ALA A 65 4.14 -11.54 -11.94
N ALA A 66 3.79 -11.28 -13.19
CA ALA A 66 4.72 -11.20 -14.31
C ALA A 66 5.74 -10.06 -14.14
N TRP A 67 5.29 -8.89 -13.67
CA TRP A 67 6.17 -7.76 -13.39
C TRP A 67 7.18 -8.10 -12.28
N PHE A 68 6.73 -8.68 -11.16
CA PHE A 68 7.66 -9.11 -10.11
C PHE A 68 8.64 -10.17 -10.60
N LYS A 69 8.21 -11.08 -11.47
CA LYS A 69 9.10 -12.06 -12.10
C LYS A 69 10.17 -11.39 -12.97
N ALA A 70 9.78 -10.37 -13.74
CA ALA A 70 10.74 -9.58 -14.54
C ALA A 70 11.74 -8.81 -13.65
N GLN A 71 11.34 -8.42 -12.43
CA GLN A 71 12.17 -7.72 -11.46
C GLN A 71 12.87 -8.65 -10.45
N GLU A 72 12.86 -9.96 -10.62
CA GLU A 72 13.34 -10.94 -9.64
C GLU A 72 14.80 -10.78 -9.22
N LYS A 73 15.63 -10.13 -10.04
CA LYS A 73 17.01 -9.80 -9.71
C LYS A 73 17.13 -8.69 -8.66
N ARG A 74 16.12 -7.82 -8.59
CA ARG A 74 16.07 -6.65 -7.67
C ARG A 74 15.15 -6.88 -6.48
N ILE A 75 14.05 -7.61 -6.69
CA ILE A 75 12.97 -7.74 -5.72
C ILE A 75 12.62 -9.22 -5.54
N GLU A 76 12.50 -9.62 -4.28
CA GLU A 76 11.95 -10.91 -3.89
C GLU A 76 10.50 -10.74 -3.45
N LEU A 77 9.56 -11.20 -4.28
CA LEU A 77 8.15 -11.31 -3.89
C LEU A 77 7.98 -12.56 -3.03
N LEU A 78 7.63 -12.39 -1.76
CA LEU A 78 7.67 -13.47 -0.76
C LEU A 78 6.45 -14.41 -0.80
N THR A 79 5.37 -13.98 -1.45
CA THR A 79 4.15 -14.76 -1.65
C THR A 79 3.48 -14.29 -2.94
N PRO A 80 2.67 -15.11 -3.61
CA PRO A 80 1.82 -14.63 -4.69
C PRO A 80 1.03 -13.37 -4.28
N PRO A 81 0.67 -12.49 -5.21
CA PRO A 81 -0.14 -11.30 -4.91
C PRO A 81 -1.41 -11.65 -4.13
N VAL A 82 -1.63 -11.01 -2.99
CA VAL A 82 -2.73 -11.32 -2.07
C VAL A 82 -3.93 -10.44 -2.40
N SER A 83 -5.02 -11.06 -2.88
CA SER A 83 -6.28 -10.37 -3.10
C SER A 83 -7.05 -10.18 -1.80
N LEU A 84 -7.63 -9.00 -1.62
CA LEU A 84 -8.57 -8.67 -0.54
C LEU A 84 -9.82 -8.01 -1.16
N PRO A 85 -10.98 -8.05 -0.48
CA PRO A 85 -12.17 -7.37 -0.98
C PRO A 85 -11.97 -5.86 -1.03
N GLY A 86 -12.49 -5.24 -2.08
CA GLY A 86 -12.49 -3.80 -2.23
C GLY A 86 -13.65 -3.09 -1.52
N GLY A 87 -13.60 -1.75 -1.55
CA GLY A 87 -14.61 -0.90 -0.95
C GLY A 87 -14.52 -0.81 0.58
N GLU A 88 -15.45 -0.09 1.19
CA GLU A 88 -15.43 0.21 2.64
C GLU A 88 -15.57 -1.06 3.51
N ILE A 89 -16.10 -2.15 2.94
CA ILE A 89 -16.28 -3.42 3.66
C ILE A 89 -14.96 -3.99 4.19
N VAL A 90 -13.85 -3.76 3.51
CA VAL A 90 -12.53 -4.23 3.95
C VAL A 90 -12.10 -3.65 5.31
N LYS A 91 -12.64 -2.47 5.68
CA LYS A 91 -12.37 -1.81 6.97
C LYS A 91 -13.28 -2.29 8.10
N ASN A 92 -14.38 -2.97 7.77
CA ASN A 92 -15.40 -3.36 8.75
C ASN A 92 -15.15 -4.74 9.35
N ASP A 93 -14.34 -5.57 8.70
CA ASP A 93 -14.05 -6.92 9.15
C ASP A 93 -12.59 -7.03 9.60
N PHE A 94 -12.43 -7.27 10.89
CA PHE A 94 -11.10 -7.44 11.51
C PHE A 94 -10.32 -8.64 10.93
N GLN A 95 -11.00 -9.62 10.32
CA GLN A 95 -10.34 -10.76 9.67
C GLN A 95 -9.46 -10.33 8.51
N HIS A 96 -9.80 -9.26 7.78
CA HIS A 96 -8.96 -8.75 6.70
C HIS A 96 -7.65 -8.17 7.24
N LEU A 97 -7.70 -7.45 8.37
CA LEU A 97 -6.51 -6.98 9.06
C LEU A 97 -5.66 -8.14 9.59
N GLN A 98 -6.30 -9.14 10.21
CA GLN A 98 -5.60 -10.34 10.66
C GLN A 98 -4.93 -11.07 9.49
N ARG A 99 -5.55 -11.10 8.31
CA ARG A 99 -4.95 -11.66 7.09
C ARG A 99 -3.67 -10.92 6.69
N VAL A 100 -3.67 -9.57 6.78
CA VAL A 100 -2.47 -8.77 6.53
C VAL A 100 -1.35 -9.15 7.51
N TRP A 101 -1.65 -9.21 8.81
CA TRP A 101 -0.67 -9.61 9.83
C TRP A 101 -0.17 -11.04 9.65
N SER A 102 -1.05 -12.00 9.31
CA SER A 102 -0.64 -13.39 9.03
C SER A 102 0.34 -13.46 7.87
N VAL A 103 0.06 -12.76 6.76
CA VAL A 103 0.98 -12.71 5.62
C VAL A 103 2.34 -12.12 6.02
N ILE A 104 2.34 -11.03 6.79
CA ILE A 104 3.57 -10.41 7.31
C ILE A 104 4.37 -11.41 8.17
N ASN A 105 3.68 -12.13 9.08
CA ASN A 105 4.29 -13.12 9.96
C ASN A 105 4.86 -14.31 9.19
N ASP A 106 4.04 -14.92 8.33
CA ASP A 106 4.37 -16.16 7.62
C ASP A 106 5.52 -15.97 6.63
N THR A 107 5.58 -14.78 6.01
CA THR A 107 6.66 -14.39 5.10
C THR A 107 7.88 -13.82 5.82
N LYS A 108 7.85 -13.74 7.15
CA LYS A 108 8.92 -13.19 7.97
C LYS A 108 9.39 -11.80 7.49
N LEU A 109 8.41 -10.95 7.13
CA LEU A 109 8.72 -9.55 6.85
C LEU A 109 9.29 -8.88 8.11
N CYS A 110 10.14 -7.90 7.90
CA CYS A 110 10.71 -7.08 8.96
C CYS A 110 10.69 -5.60 8.57
N ARG A 111 11.12 -4.73 9.46
CA ARG A 111 11.18 -3.28 9.24
C ARG A 111 12.04 -2.83 8.04
N HIS A 112 12.78 -3.73 7.40
CA HIS A 112 13.59 -3.48 6.21
C HIS A 112 12.97 -4.08 4.93
N SER A 113 11.78 -4.64 5.06
CA SER A 113 10.99 -5.17 3.94
C SER A 113 9.89 -4.18 3.56
N PHE A 114 9.13 -4.48 2.53
CA PHE A 114 8.10 -3.58 2.03
C PHE A 114 6.74 -4.27 1.99
N VAL A 115 5.73 -3.56 2.45
CA VAL A 115 4.33 -3.86 2.15
C VAL A 115 3.90 -2.94 1.01
N ILE A 116 3.37 -3.53 -0.05
CA ILE A 116 2.83 -2.79 -1.20
C ILE A 116 1.31 -2.97 -1.18
N VAL A 117 0.58 -1.92 -1.43
CA VAL A 117 -0.89 -1.98 -1.48
C VAL A 117 -1.42 -1.26 -2.71
N LEU A 118 -2.26 -1.96 -3.49
CA LEU A 118 -2.91 -1.49 -4.69
C LEU A 118 -4.43 -1.46 -4.48
N GLY A 119 -5.05 -0.28 -4.50
CA GLY A 119 -6.50 -0.18 -4.28
C GLY A 119 -7.01 1.23 -4.00
N GLY A 120 -8.29 1.32 -3.69
CA GLY A 120 -8.94 2.55 -3.24
C GLY A 120 -8.61 2.90 -1.79
N GLY A 121 -9.06 4.07 -1.32
CA GLY A 121 -8.72 4.62 0.00
C GLY A 121 -8.93 3.67 1.17
N ALA A 122 -10.05 2.93 1.20
CA ALA A 122 -10.32 1.99 2.28
C ALA A 122 -9.28 0.85 2.36
N MET A 123 -8.88 0.33 1.19
CA MET A 123 -7.84 -0.69 1.09
C MET A 123 -6.48 -0.16 1.55
N LEU A 124 -6.13 1.06 1.11
CA LEU A 124 -4.88 1.73 1.50
C LEU A 124 -4.82 1.97 3.01
N ASP A 125 -5.94 2.39 3.61
CA ASP A 125 -6.05 2.64 5.06
C ASP A 125 -5.89 1.35 5.86
N MET A 126 -6.59 0.29 5.50
CA MET A 126 -6.61 -0.97 6.26
C MET A 126 -5.25 -1.69 6.17
N VAL A 127 -4.71 -1.85 4.98
CA VAL A 127 -3.37 -2.47 4.80
C VAL A 127 -2.29 -1.59 5.41
N GLY A 128 -2.41 -0.27 5.27
CA GLY A 128 -1.51 0.69 5.89
C GLY A 128 -1.51 0.60 7.42
N PHE A 129 -2.69 0.42 8.04
CA PHE A 129 -2.79 0.17 9.47
C PHE A 129 -2.11 -1.15 9.86
N GLY A 130 -2.33 -2.23 9.10
CA GLY A 130 -1.65 -3.50 9.31
C GLY A 130 -0.12 -3.39 9.23
N ALA A 131 0.40 -2.70 8.23
CA ALA A 131 1.84 -2.47 8.07
C ALA A 131 2.42 -1.57 9.17
N SER A 132 1.69 -0.51 9.58
CA SER A 132 2.15 0.44 10.61
C SER A 132 2.20 -0.15 12.02
N THR A 133 1.37 -1.14 12.30
CA THR A 133 1.28 -1.81 13.62
C THR A 133 2.17 -3.03 13.75
N ALA A 134 2.55 -3.67 12.63
CA ALA A 134 3.48 -4.79 12.62
C ALA A 134 4.93 -4.28 12.80
N HIS A 135 5.71 -4.91 13.69
CA HIS A 135 7.13 -4.59 13.96
C HIS A 135 7.41 -3.09 14.24
N ARG A 136 6.44 -2.32 14.74
CA ARG A 136 6.51 -0.86 14.96
C ARG A 136 6.63 -0.06 13.66
N GLY A 137 6.13 -0.61 12.57
CA GLY A 137 6.12 -0.02 11.24
C GLY A 137 7.00 -0.76 10.24
N ILE A 138 6.36 -1.22 9.17
CA ILE A 138 7.00 -1.76 7.97
C ILE A 138 6.82 -0.72 6.86
N PRO A 139 7.87 -0.39 6.08
CA PRO A 139 7.76 0.52 4.96
C PRO A 139 6.61 0.16 4.02
N LEU A 140 5.71 1.14 3.79
CA LEU A 140 4.50 0.99 2.99
C LEU A 140 4.64 1.73 1.67
N VAL A 141 4.41 1.04 0.55
CA VAL A 141 4.24 1.67 -0.76
C VAL A 141 2.79 1.59 -1.16
N ARG A 142 2.18 2.73 -1.46
CA ARG A 142 0.79 2.85 -1.87
C ARG A 142 0.68 3.04 -3.38
N LEU A 143 -0.22 2.32 -4.00
CA LEU A 143 -0.64 2.43 -5.39
C LEU A 143 -2.14 2.75 -5.43
N PRO A 144 -2.52 4.02 -5.27
CA PRO A 144 -3.92 4.44 -5.28
C PRO A 144 -4.57 4.21 -6.65
N THR A 145 -5.81 3.69 -6.67
CA THR A 145 -6.50 3.34 -7.91
C THR A 145 -7.77 4.13 -8.18
N THR A 146 -8.18 5.01 -7.27
CA THR A 146 -9.37 5.87 -7.45
C THR A 146 -8.96 7.34 -7.48
N SER A 147 -9.74 8.20 -8.13
CA SER A 147 -9.47 9.64 -8.19
C SER A 147 -9.37 10.26 -6.79
N LEU A 148 -10.28 9.90 -5.89
CA LEU A 148 -10.24 10.37 -4.50
C LEU A 148 -8.98 9.91 -3.76
N SER A 149 -8.54 8.67 -3.97
CA SER A 149 -7.32 8.18 -3.31
C SER A 149 -6.04 8.74 -3.94
N GLN A 150 -6.03 9.03 -5.24
CA GLN A 150 -4.89 9.70 -5.89
C GLN A 150 -4.79 11.19 -5.55
N GLY A 151 -5.93 11.84 -5.26
CA GLY A 151 -5.97 13.27 -4.93
C GLY A 151 -5.76 13.58 -3.45
N ASP A 152 -6.23 12.72 -2.54
CA ASP A 152 -6.23 12.99 -1.08
C ASP A 152 -5.95 11.74 -0.25
N GLY A 153 -6.92 10.83 -0.14
CA GLY A 153 -6.90 9.76 0.86
C GLY A 153 -5.72 8.80 0.76
N GLY A 154 -5.17 8.57 -0.43
CA GLY A 154 -3.99 7.73 -0.62
C GLY A 154 -2.67 8.45 -0.36
N ILE A 155 -2.66 9.78 -0.41
CA ILE A 155 -1.46 10.59 -0.22
C ILE A 155 -1.19 10.83 1.26
N GLY A 156 -2.25 10.98 2.07
CA GLY A 156 -2.14 11.32 3.48
C GLY A 156 -1.40 10.28 4.33
N VAL A 157 -1.17 10.66 5.58
CA VAL A 157 -0.44 9.82 6.56
C VAL A 157 -1.36 8.99 7.44
N LYS A 158 -2.68 9.12 7.27
CA LYS A 158 -3.69 8.42 8.06
C LYS A 158 -3.82 6.99 7.59
N ASN A 159 -3.95 6.07 8.54
CA ASN A 159 -4.27 4.66 8.32
C ASN A 159 -5.29 4.23 9.37
N GLY A 160 -6.19 3.32 9.05
CA GLY A 160 -7.14 2.88 10.06
C GLY A 160 -8.22 1.94 9.56
N ILE A 161 -8.95 1.41 10.52
CA ILE A 161 -10.10 0.54 10.32
C ILE A 161 -11.31 1.04 11.10
N ASN A 162 -12.48 0.56 10.71
CA ASN A 162 -13.71 0.79 11.44
C ASN A 162 -13.82 -0.21 12.59
N TYR A 163 -14.30 0.26 13.74
CA TYR A 163 -14.52 -0.62 14.90
C TYR A 163 -15.66 -0.05 15.76
N PHE A 164 -16.34 -0.91 16.52
CA PHE A 164 -17.51 -0.53 17.33
C PHE A 164 -18.59 0.24 16.55
N GLY A 165 -18.79 -0.09 15.26
CA GLY A 165 -19.74 0.63 14.40
C GLY A 165 -19.33 2.06 14.04
N LYS A 166 -18.09 2.47 14.34
CA LYS A 166 -17.58 3.82 14.06
C LYS A 166 -16.49 3.76 12.97
N LYS A 167 -16.55 4.71 12.03
CA LYS A 167 -15.54 4.84 10.98
C LYS A 167 -14.20 5.31 11.55
N ASN A 168 -13.11 4.71 11.05
CA ASN A 168 -11.73 5.09 11.35
C ASN A 168 -11.42 5.16 12.86
N TRP A 169 -12.05 4.28 13.64
CA TRP A 169 -11.94 4.32 15.11
C TRP A 169 -10.58 3.82 15.60
N LEU A 170 -10.04 2.77 15.00
CA LEU A 170 -8.67 2.33 15.23
C LEU A 170 -7.80 2.88 14.09
N GLY A 171 -6.75 3.59 14.44
CA GLY A 171 -5.90 4.19 13.43
C GLY A 171 -4.51 4.55 13.94
N ALA A 172 -3.64 4.83 12.98
CA ALA A 172 -2.27 5.29 13.21
C ALA A 172 -1.90 6.37 12.19
N PHE A 173 -1.01 7.26 12.59
CA PHE A 173 -0.30 8.15 11.66
C PHE A 173 1.01 7.49 11.25
N SER A 174 1.15 7.18 9.97
CA SER A 174 2.37 6.60 9.42
C SER A 174 2.60 7.13 8.01
N VAL A 175 3.72 7.80 7.82
CA VAL A 175 4.10 8.33 6.50
C VAL A 175 4.42 7.16 5.58
N PRO A 176 3.75 7.02 4.42
CA PRO A 176 4.09 5.98 3.47
C PRO A 176 5.51 6.20 2.93
N HIS A 177 6.24 5.12 2.69
CA HIS A 177 7.57 5.16 2.09
C HIS A 177 7.54 5.80 0.70
N ALA A 178 6.51 5.48 -0.08
CA ALA A 178 6.19 6.13 -1.34
C ALA A 178 4.70 5.99 -1.67
N VAL A 179 4.17 6.97 -2.38
CA VAL A 179 2.87 6.91 -3.05
C VAL A 179 3.12 7.02 -4.55
N ILE A 180 2.64 6.05 -5.33
CA ILE A 180 2.82 6.02 -6.78
C ILE A 180 1.44 6.10 -7.42
N ASN A 181 1.10 7.25 -7.96
CA ASN A 181 -0.13 7.49 -8.70
C ASN A 181 0.05 7.03 -10.15
N ASP A 182 -0.52 5.88 -10.46
CA ASP A 182 -0.60 5.40 -11.84
C ASP A 182 -1.91 5.88 -12.47
N LEU A 183 -1.80 6.78 -13.44
CA LEU A 183 -2.96 7.37 -14.11
C LEU A 183 -3.75 6.37 -14.97
N GLU A 184 -3.19 5.20 -15.27
CA GLU A 184 -3.87 4.13 -15.99
C GLU A 184 -5.06 3.58 -15.18
N PHE A 185 -4.92 3.46 -13.87
CA PHE A 185 -6.01 2.97 -13.02
C PHE A 185 -7.26 3.85 -13.05
N LEU A 186 -7.14 5.14 -13.33
CA LEU A 186 -8.29 6.04 -13.45
C LEU A 186 -9.18 5.73 -14.65
N GLN A 187 -8.63 5.08 -15.68
CA GLN A 187 -9.39 4.71 -16.88
C GLN A 187 -10.44 3.63 -16.60
N GLY A 188 -10.17 2.75 -15.66
CA GLY A 188 -11.10 1.70 -15.23
C GLY A 188 -12.24 2.16 -14.33
N LEU A 189 -12.25 3.43 -13.90
CA LEU A 189 -13.28 3.95 -13.01
C LEU A 189 -14.55 4.31 -13.75
N PRO A 190 -15.74 4.02 -13.18
CA PRO A 190 -17.01 4.63 -13.62
C PRO A 190 -16.90 6.15 -13.64
N GLU A 191 -17.63 6.79 -14.58
CA GLU A 191 -17.56 8.26 -14.75
C GLU A 191 -17.87 9.03 -13.45
N ARG A 192 -18.83 8.56 -12.67
CA ARG A 192 -19.17 9.14 -11.36
C ARG A 192 -17.94 9.16 -10.43
N GLU A 193 -17.20 8.06 -10.35
CA GLU A 193 -16.04 7.95 -9.45
C GLU A 193 -14.85 8.73 -9.97
N ARG A 194 -14.69 8.85 -11.28
CA ARG A 194 -13.68 9.75 -11.87
C ARG A 194 -13.89 11.20 -11.47
N ARG A 195 -15.16 11.64 -11.37
CA ARG A 195 -15.52 13.01 -11.00
C ARG A 195 -15.39 13.29 -9.50
N CYS A 196 -15.52 12.28 -8.63
CA CYS A 196 -15.45 12.48 -7.18
C CYS A 196 -14.10 13.01 -6.66
N GLY A 197 -13.06 12.97 -7.44
CA GLY A 197 -11.74 13.52 -7.08
C GLY A 197 -11.46 14.91 -7.66
N LEU A 198 -12.43 15.55 -8.28
CA LEU A 198 -12.30 16.87 -8.92
C LEU A 198 -12.91 18.01 -8.11
N ILE A 199 -13.33 17.77 -6.86
CA ILE A 199 -13.97 18.74 -5.97
C ILE A 199 -12.97 19.29 -4.97
#